data_40bb4d64d16a21d12b25f7c18dfa50e1
#
_entry.id   40bb4d64d16a21d12b25f7c18dfa50e1
#
_cell.length_a   1.000
_cell.length_b   1.000
_cell.length_c   1.000
_cell.angle_alpha   90.00
_cell.angle_beta   90.00
_cell.angle_gamma   90.00
#
_symmetry.space_group_name_H-M   'P 1'
#
loop_
_entity.id
_entity.type
_entity.pdbx_description
1 polymer ?
#
loop_
_entity_poly.entity_id
_entity_poly.type
_entity_poly.pdbx_seq_one_letter_code
_entity_poly.pdbx_strand_id
1 'polypeptide(L)'
;MTEPGAGSDLTGITTSAVRDGDHYVVNGSKTFISNGRNGDLFVVATRTSPDKHKGLTLLVVDAATTGFERGRNLDKIGLHAQDTSELSFHDMRVPVANRLGEEGEGFYQLVRNLPQERLSLSVGAIAAAEGVFARTLEYVKERTAFGSPIASFQNTQFVLAELATELDIARTFLDDCIAEHVRGELSAARAARLKWWATELQVRTADRCLQLHGGYGYMREYPVARAFVDARIQTIYGGTSEIMKTIVAKDLGI
;
A
#
# COMPACT_ATOMS: atom_id res chain seq x y z
N MET A 1 0.91 -5.31 10.89
CA MET A 1 1.35 -4.15 11.71
C MET A 1 0.18 -3.39 12.28
N THR A 2 -0.72 -2.91 11.42
CA THR A 2 -1.77 -1.91 11.73
C THR A 2 -2.76 -2.38 12.79
N GLU A 3 -3.07 -1.50 13.73
CA GLU A 3 -4.06 -1.70 14.80
C GLU A 3 -5.16 -0.64 14.69
N PRO A 4 -6.32 -0.81 15.35
CA PRO A 4 -7.36 0.22 15.36
C PRO A 4 -6.87 1.60 15.83
N GLY A 5 -5.88 1.64 16.73
CA GLY A 5 -5.27 2.87 17.27
C GLY A 5 -3.91 3.24 16.66
N ALA A 6 -3.32 2.42 15.78
CA ALA A 6 -1.96 2.62 15.29
C ALA A 6 -1.82 2.25 13.81
N GLY A 7 -1.66 3.25 12.95
CA GLY A 7 -1.41 3.10 11.51
C GLY A 7 -0.13 3.78 11.09
N SER A 8 -0.18 5.10 10.84
CA SER A 8 1.01 5.89 10.48
C SER A 8 2.03 5.97 11.62
N ASP A 9 1.57 5.99 12.87
CA ASP A 9 2.41 5.93 14.07
C ASP A 9 2.58 4.47 14.52
N LEU A 10 3.68 3.84 14.09
CA LEU A 10 4.03 2.49 14.50
C LEU A 10 4.42 2.40 15.99
N THR A 11 4.82 3.52 16.61
CA THR A 11 5.16 3.53 18.04
C THR A 11 3.93 3.40 18.92
N GLY A 12 2.74 3.63 18.36
CA GLY A 12 1.44 3.46 19.02
C GLY A 12 0.92 2.02 19.06
N ILE A 13 1.66 1.03 18.54
CA ILE A 13 1.27 -0.39 18.61
C ILE A 13 1.13 -0.82 20.07
N THR A 14 -0.02 -1.43 20.40
CA THR A 14 -0.41 -1.85 21.74
C THR A 14 -0.56 -3.36 21.91
N THR A 15 -0.66 -4.14 20.80
CA THR A 15 -0.66 -5.61 20.87
C THR A 15 0.54 -6.06 21.68
N SER A 16 0.30 -6.62 22.87
CA SER A 16 1.34 -6.98 23.83
C SER A 16 1.83 -8.40 23.62
N ALA A 17 3.09 -8.66 23.98
CA ALA A 17 3.67 -9.99 24.08
C ALA A 17 4.49 -10.06 25.36
N VAL A 18 3.94 -10.70 26.38
CA VAL A 18 4.59 -10.86 27.69
C VAL A 18 5.28 -12.22 27.73
N ARG A 19 6.57 -12.24 28.06
CA ARG A 19 7.32 -13.49 28.15
C ARG A 19 6.88 -14.31 29.37
N ASP A 20 6.56 -15.58 29.13
CA ASP A 20 6.23 -16.58 30.14
C ASP A 20 7.03 -17.87 29.85
N GLY A 21 8.18 -18.00 30.48
CA GLY A 21 9.11 -19.10 30.27
C GLY A 21 9.65 -19.16 28.84
N ASP A 22 9.31 -20.21 28.12
CA ASP A 22 9.71 -20.48 26.74
C ASP A 22 8.67 -19.98 25.69
N HIS A 23 7.64 -19.23 26.14
CA HIS A 23 6.62 -18.65 25.29
C HIS A 23 6.46 -17.14 25.53
N TYR A 24 5.83 -16.48 24.55
CA TYR A 24 5.17 -15.18 24.72
C TYR A 24 3.66 -15.40 24.82
N VAL A 25 3.01 -14.72 25.77
CA VAL A 25 1.55 -14.61 25.84
C VAL A 25 1.16 -13.33 25.12
N VAL A 26 0.45 -13.46 23.99
CA VAL A 26 0.11 -12.37 23.09
C VAL A 26 -1.36 -11.99 23.24
N ASN A 27 -1.61 -10.70 23.46
CA ASN A 27 -2.94 -10.11 23.56
C ASN A 27 -3.05 -8.83 22.73
N GLY A 28 -4.13 -8.67 21.98
CA GLY A 28 -4.39 -7.47 21.19
C GLY A 28 -5.18 -7.74 19.92
N SER A 29 -5.14 -6.78 19.01
CA SER A 29 -5.86 -6.88 17.74
C SER A 29 -5.14 -6.17 16.62
N LYS A 30 -5.38 -6.63 15.39
CA LYS A 30 -4.89 -6.03 14.15
C LYS A 30 -6.04 -5.73 13.21
N THR A 31 -5.94 -4.67 12.44
CA THR A 31 -6.95 -4.29 11.45
C THR A 31 -6.34 -4.02 10.08
N PHE A 32 -7.16 -4.07 9.04
CA PHE A 32 -6.75 -3.89 7.64
C PHE A 32 -5.68 -4.90 7.18
N ILE A 33 -5.74 -6.14 7.67
CA ILE A 33 -4.74 -7.16 7.36
C ILE A 33 -5.08 -7.85 6.05
N SER A 34 -4.27 -7.60 5.03
CA SER A 34 -4.30 -8.34 3.76
C SER A 34 -3.91 -9.80 4.01
N ASN A 35 -4.58 -10.73 3.33
CA ASN A 35 -4.45 -12.16 3.57
C ASN A 35 -4.85 -12.60 5.00
N GLY A 36 -5.53 -11.77 5.76
CA GLY A 36 -5.94 -12.10 7.11
C GLY A 36 -6.89 -13.28 7.17
N ARG A 37 -7.74 -13.45 6.14
CA ARG A 37 -8.65 -14.58 6.02
C ARG A 37 -7.98 -15.84 5.47
N ASN A 38 -7.12 -15.70 4.48
CA ASN A 38 -6.58 -16.82 3.71
C ASN A 38 -5.15 -17.21 4.14
N GLY A 39 -4.46 -16.37 4.89
CA GLY A 39 -3.10 -16.65 5.36
C GLY A 39 -3.07 -17.71 6.46
N ASP A 40 -2.08 -18.59 6.44
CA ASP A 40 -1.84 -19.60 7.46
C ASP A 40 -0.73 -19.18 8.41
N LEU A 41 0.18 -18.31 7.95
CA LEU A 41 1.32 -17.84 8.71
C LEU A 41 1.38 -16.31 8.72
N PHE A 42 1.63 -15.72 9.90
CA PHE A 42 1.64 -14.28 10.10
C PHE A 42 2.91 -13.81 10.80
N VAL A 43 3.52 -12.75 10.30
CA VAL A 43 4.52 -11.98 11.05
C VAL A 43 3.81 -10.88 11.79
N VAL A 44 3.72 -11.00 13.11
CA VAL A 44 2.96 -10.09 13.97
C VAL A 44 3.91 -9.17 14.72
N ALA A 45 3.74 -7.86 14.53
CA ALA A 45 4.44 -6.86 15.34
C ALA A 45 3.76 -6.75 16.71
N THR A 46 4.50 -7.00 17.77
CA THR A 46 4.01 -7.00 19.15
C THR A 46 4.87 -6.11 20.03
N ARG A 47 4.33 -5.66 21.14
CA ARG A 47 5.04 -4.85 22.14
C ARG A 47 5.49 -5.74 23.29
N THR A 48 6.81 -5.85 23.44
CA THR A 48 7.46 -6.62 24.51
C THR A 48 7.99 -5.74 25.63
N SER A 49 8.13 -4.42 25.42
CA SER A 49 8.53 -3.46 26.44
C SER A 49 7.90 -2.07 26.21
N PRO A 50 7.91 -1.17 27.21
CA PRO A 50 7.36 0.18 27.09
C PRO A 50 8.21 1.13 26.22
N ASP A 51 9.42 0.75 25.81
CA ASP A 51 10.26 1.59 24.95
C ASP A 51 9.59 1.85 23.59
N LYS A 52 9.62 3.08 23.13
CA LYS A 52 8.95 3.49 21.88
C LYS A 52 9.55 2.82 20.65
N HIS A 53 10.86 2.73 20.56
CA HIS A 53 11.60 2.23 19.40
C HIS A 53 12.14 0.81 19.59
N LYS A 54 12.61 0.49 20.80
CA LYS A 54 13.13 -0.82 21.18
C LYS A 54 12.09 -1.71 21.89
N GLY A 55 10.83 -1.33 21.86
CA GLY A 55 9.76 -2.08 22.50
C GLY A 55 8.99 -3.00 21.55
N LEU A 56 9.27 -2.98 20.25
CA LEU A 56 8.58 -3.85 19.29
C LEU A 56 9.41 -5.09 18.96
N THR A 57 8.73 -6.23 18.93
CA THR A 57 9.29 -7.54 18.56
C THR A 57 8.39 -8.19 17.50
N LEU A 58 8.99 -8.85 16.53
CA LEU A 58 8.26 -9.58 15.50
C LEU A 58 8.16 -11.06 15.89
N LEU A 59 6.95 -11.60 15.84
CA LEU A 59 6.67 -13.00 16.10
C LEU A 59 6.07 -13.66 14.86
N VAL A 60 6.54 -14.86 14.53
CA VAL A 60 5.95 -15.71 13.49
C VAL A 60 4.87 -16.57 14.14
N VAL A 61 3.64 -16.38 13.71
CA VAL A 61 2.45 -16.99 14.29
C VAL A 61 1.75 -17.88 13.27
N ASP A 62 1.49 -19.12 13.62
CA ASP A 62 0.60 -20.01 12.87
C ASP A 62 -0.86 -19.65 13.21
N ALA A 63 -1.69 -19.51 12.21
CA ALA A 63 -3.11 -19.21 12.37
C ALA A 63 -3.92 -20.30 13.11
N ALA A 64 -3.38 -21.52 13.23
CA ALA A 64 -3.97 -22.60 14.02
C ALA A 64 -3.62 -22.49 15.52
N THR A 65 -2.79 -21.52 15.93
CA THR A 65 -2.45 -21.32 17.34
C THR A 65 -3.68 -20.97 18.15
N THR A 66 -3.91 -21.66 19.25
CA THR A 66 -5.02 -21.36 20.17
C THR A 66 -4.93 -19.91 20.65
N GLY A 67 -6.05 -19.19 20.61
CA GLY A 67 -6.11 -17.77 20.92
C GLY A 67 -5.88 -16.84 19.71
N PHE A 68 -5.59 -17.39 18.52
CA PHE A 68 -5.65 -16.64 17.27
C PHE A 68 -7.08 -16.66 16.71
N GLU A 69 -7.65 -15.50 16.45
CA GLU A 69 -9.00 -15.40 15.88
C GLU A 69 -9.01 -14.50 14.64
N ARG A 70 -9.62 -15.00 13.57
CA ARG A 70 -9.94 -14.22 12.38
C ARG A 70 -11.26 -13.50 12.59
N GLY A 71 -11.21 -12.16 12.56
CA GLY A 71 -12.39 -11.32 12.57
C GLY A 71 -13.10 -11.28 11.21
N ARG A 72 -13.94 -10.27 11.05
CA ARG A 72 -14.68 -10.10 9.80
C ARG A 72 -13.78 -9.72 8.63
N ASN A 73 -14.15 -10.15 7.43
CA ASN A 73 -13.61 -9.61 6.19
C ASN A 73 -14.24 -8.21 5.96
N LEU A 74 -13.39 -7.19 5.79
CA LEU A 74 -13.83 -5.81 5.67
C LEU A 74 -14.37 -5.52 4.26
N ASP A 75 -15.50 -4.86 4.17
CA ASP A 75 -16.06 -4.39 2.91
C ASP A 75 -15.33 -3.12 2.45
N LYS A 76 -14.72 -3.16 1.28
CA LYS A 76 -13.87 -2.10 0.74
C LYS A 76 -14.50 -1.49 -0.51
N ILE A 77 -14.18 -0.24 -0.78
CA ILE A 77 -14.65 0.44 -2.01
C ILE A 77 -13.95 -0.07 -3.28
N GLY A 78 -12.78 -0.70 -3.14
CA GLY A 78 -11.98 -1.29 -4.23
C GLY A 78 -11.16 -2.48 -3.78
N LEU A 79 -10.34 -3.03 -4.68
CA LEU A 79 -9.50 -4.23 -4.45
C LEU A 79 -10.30 -5.41 -3.89
N HIS A 80 -11.50 -5.67 -4.43
CA HIS A 80 -12.42 -6.69 -3.92
C HIS A 80 -11.86 -8.12 -4.01
N ALA A 81 -10.93 -8.40 -4.93
CA ALA A 81 -10.29 -9.71 -5.07
C ALA A 81 -9.30 -10.03 -3.94
N GLN A 82 -8.81 -9.01 -3.24
CA GLN A 82 -7.93 -9.16 -2.09
C GLN A 82 -8.75 -9.13 -0.81
N ASP A 83 -8.64 -10.15 0.04
CA ASP A 83 -9.21 -10.11 1.38
C ASP A 83 -8.48 -9.09 2.26
N THR A 84 -9.21 -8.52 3.20
CA THR A 84 -8.69 -7.59 4.21
C THR A 84 -9.49 -7.80 5.46
N SER A 85 -8.84 -8.26 6.54
CA SER A 85 -9.55 -8.74 7.73
C SER A 85 -9.05 -8.08 9.00
N GLU A 86 -9.84 -8.21 10.05
CA GLU A 86 -9.44 -7.99 11.43
C GLU A 86 -8.89 -9.30 11.99
N LEU A 87 -7.89 -9.19 12.87
CA LEU A 87 -7.35 -10.30 13.64
C LEU A 87 -7.37 -9.95 15.12
N SER A 88 -7.61 -10.92 15.99
CA SER A 88 -7.51 -10.75 17.44
C SER A 88 -6.72 -11.89 18.07
N PHE A 89 -6.09 -11.57 19.18
CA PHE A 89 -5.24 -12.48 19.94
C PHE A 89 -5.68 -12.45 21.41
N HIS A 90 -6.00 -13.63 21.95
CA HIS A 90 -6.51 -13.80 23.31
C HIS A 90 -5.67 -14.85 24.02
N ASP A 91 -4.78 -14.42 24.92
CA ASP A 91 -3.84 -15.26 25.65
C ASP A 91 -3.11 -16.27 24.73
N MET A 92 -2.84 -15.84 23.50
CA MET A 92 -2.21 -16.66 22.48
C MET A 92 -0.76 -16.95 22.85
N ARG A 93 -0.41 -18.24 23.01
CA ARG A 93 0.93 -18.67 23.37
C ARG A 93 1.79 -18.92 22.14
N VAL A 94 2.82 -18.11 21.97
CA VAL A 94 3.76 -18.21 20.84
C VAL A 94 5.14 -18.59 21.38
N PRO A 95 5.75 -19.68 20.89
CA PRO A 95 7.08 -20.09 21.34
C PRO A 95 8.12 -18.97 21.12
N VAL A 96 9.06 -18.81 22.07
CA VAL A 96 10.18 -17.85 21.92
C VAL A 96 11.01 -18.14 20.66
N ALA A 97 11.09 -19.41 20.24
CA ALA A 97 11.77 -19.82 19.01
C ALA A 97 11.14 -19.23 17.73
N ASN A 98 9.88 -18.79 17.79
CA ASN A 98 9.18 -18.14 16.68
C ASN A 98 9.43 -16.64 16.61
N ARG A 99 10.30 -16.10 17.46
CA ARG A 99 10.73 -14.70 17.37
C ARG A 99 11.58 -14.50 16.11
N LEU A 100 11.23 -13.49 15.33
CA LEU A 100 11.99 -13.09 14.14
C LEU A 100 13.03 -12.04 14.54
N GLY A 101 14.29 -12.43 14.56
CA GLY A 101 15.40 -11.57 15.01
C GLY A 101 15.46 -11.41 16.54
N GLU A 102 16.03 -10.29 17.01
CA GLU A 102 16.19 -10.03 18.44
C GLU A 102 14.99 -9.31 19.04
N GLU A 103 14.76 -9.53 20.33
CA GLU A 103 13.71 -8.84 21.09
C GLU A 103 13.98 -7.33 21.10
N GLY A 104 12.96 -6.55 20.82
CA GLY A 104 13.06 -5.09 20.74
C GLY A 104 13.54 -4.54 19.40
N GLU A 105 13.98 -5.36 18.46
CA GLU A 105 14.47 -4.92 17.14
C GLU A 105 13.36 -4.81 16.06
N GLY A 106 12.13 -5.15 16.38
CA GLY A 106 11.02 -5.23 15.44
C GLY A 106 10.76 -3.92 14.69
N PHE A 107 10.87 -2.76 15.37
CA PHE A 107 10.72 -1.46 14.73
C PHE A 107 11.75 -1.26 13.61
N TYR A 108 13.01 -1.53 13.90
CA TYR A 108 14.11 -1.35 12.92
C TYR A 108 14.01 -2.33 11.75
N GLN A 109 13.60 -3.58 12.03
CA GLN A 109 13.36 -4.59 10.99
C GLN A 109 12.26 -4.14 10.01
N LEU A 110 11.14 -3.59 10.51
CA LEU A 110 10.06 -3.06 9.69
C LEU A 110 10.52 -1.86 8.86
N VAL A 111 11.16 -0.87 9.50
CA VAL A 111 11.58 0.37 8.83
C VAL A 111 12.63 0.11 7.74
N ARG A 112 13.54 -0.85 7.95
CA ARG A 112 14.59 -1.22 6.97
C ARG A 112 14.00 -1.71 5.65
N ASN A 113 12.87 -2.40 5.65
CA ASN A 113 12.25 -2.97 4.46
C ASN A 113 11.29 -2.02 3.74
N LEU A 114 10.84 -0.94 4.40
CA LEU A 114 9.89 0.01 3.82
C LEU A 114 10.33 0.63 2.48
N PRO A 115 11.61 0.97 2.21
CA PRO A 115 11.99 1.49 0.91
C PRO A 115 11.71 0.53 -0.24
N GLN A 116 11.98 -0.77 -0.07
CA GLN A 116 11.66 -1.81 -1.05
C GLN A 116 10.15 -1.98 -1.24
N GLU A 117 9.38 -1.98 -0.16
CA GLU A 117 7.91 -2.07 -0.22
C GLU A 117 7.32 -0.87 -0.98
N ARG A 118 7.79 0.34 -0.71
CA ARG A 118 7.38 1.57 -1.40
C ARG A 118 7.74 1.55 -2.89
N LEU A 119 8.91 1.02 -3.24
CA LEU A 119 9.30 0.80 -4.63
C LEU A 119 8.31 -0.16 -5.32
N SER A 120 8.02 -1.31 -4.71
CA SER A 120 7.06 -2.30 -5.23
C SER A 120 5.66 -1.70 -5.44
N LEU A 121 5.16 -0.91 -4.47
CA LEU A 121 3.90 -0.19 -4.61
C LEU A 121 3.92 0.79 -5.80
N SER A 122 5.03 1.48 -6.00
CA SER A 122 5.20 2.45 -7.10
C SER A 122 5.22 1.78 -8.46
N VAL A 123 5.87 0.60 -8.58
CA VAL A 123 5.81 -0.24 -9.80
C VAL A 123 4.36 -0.55 -10.15
N GLY A 124 3.59 -1.05 -9.17
CA GLY A 124 2.17 -1.37 -9.37
C GLY A 124 1.32 -0.15 -9.74
N ALA A 125 1.58 1.00 -9.10
CA ALA A 125 0.85 2.24 -9.34
C ALA A 125 1.06 2.78 -10.77
N ILE A 126 2.31 2.85 -11.22
CA ILE A 126 2.64 3.35 -12.56
C ILE A 126 2.13 2.38 -13.63
N ALA A 127 2.34 1.07 -13.47
CA ALA A 127 1.84 0.08 -14.42
C ALA A 127 0.31 0.10 -14.54
N ALA A 128 -0.42 0.28 -13.43
CA ALA A 128 -1.87 0.41 -13.45
C ALA A 128 -2.33 1.72 -14.13
N ALA A 129 -1.62 2.83 -13.91
CA ALA A 129 -1.89 4.10 -14.58
C ALA A 129 -1.66 4.01 -16.09
N GLU A 130 -0.57 3.41 -16.54
CA GLU A 130 -0.29 3.14 -17.96
C GLU A 130 -1.36 2.24 -18.58
N GLY A 131 -1.77 1.19 -17.86
CA GLY A 131 -2.80 0.26 -18.33
C GLY A 131 -4.17 0.90 -18.51
N VAL A 132 -4.60 1.78 -17.61
CA VAL A 132 -5.87 2.50 -17.76
C VAL A 132 -5.78 3.57 -18.86
N PHE A 133 -4.65 4.27 -18.97
CA PHE A 133 -4.39 5.23 -20.03
C PHE A 133 -4.45 4.58 -21.41
N ALA A 134 -3.75 3.47 -21.62
CA ALA A 134 -3.73 2.75 -22.91
C ALA A 134 -5.13 2.33 -23.36
N ARG A 135 -5.94 1.75 -22.45
CA ARG A 135 -7.33 1.37 -22.74
C ARG A 135 -8.22 2.59 -23.04
N THR A 136 -7.99 3.69 -22.35
CA THR A 136 -8.75 4.94 -22.60
C THR A 136 -8.37 5.52 -23.95
N LEU A 137 -7.10 5.46 -24.35
CA LEU A 137 -6.65 5.91 -25.66
C LEU A 137 -7.34 5.15 -26.81
N GLU A 138 -7.52 3.84 -26.67
CA GLU A 138 -8.29 3.03 -27.62
C GLU A 138 -9.78 3.43 -27.62
N TYR A 139 -10.38 3.52 -26.44
CA TYR A 139 -11.78 3.88 -26.28
C TYR A 139 -12.12 5.23 -26.96
N VAL A 140 -11.31 6.27 -26.76
CA VAL A 140 -11.60 7.60 -27.32
C VAL A 140 -11.47 7.67 -28.84
N LYS A 141 -10.69 6.76 -29.45
CA LYS A 141 -10.57 6.63 -30.91
C LYS A 141 -11.80 5.98 -31.53
N GLU A 142 -12.44 5.06 -30.81
CA GLU A 142 -13.60 4.31 -31.28
C GLU A 142 -14.93 5.02 -30.97
N ARG A 143 -15.03 5.63 -29.79
CA ARG A 143 -16.25 6.29 -29.33
C ARG A 143 -16.53 7.56 -30.11
N THR A 144 -17.70 7.64 -30.73
CA THR A 144 -18.15 8.81 -31.48
C THR A 144 -19.19 9.63 -30.72
N ALA A 145 -19.10 10.95 -30.84
CA ALA A 145 -20.09 11.93 -30.38
C ALA A 145 -20.07 13.13 -31.32
N PHE A 146 -21.21 13.76 -31.54
CA PHE A 146 -21.34 14.89 -32.45
C PHE A 146 -20.77 14.63 -33.87
N GLY A 147 -20.91 13.38 -34.34
CA GLY A 147 -20.46 12.97 -35.66
C GLY A 147 -18.96 12.69 -35.84
N SER A 148 -18.16 12.69 -34.75
CA SER A 148 -16.71 12.49 -34.82
C SER A 148 -16.24 11.64 -33.64
N PRO A 149 -15.08 10.90 -33.75
CA PRO A 149 -14.45 10.29 -32.62
C PRO A 149 -14.14 11.31 -31.51
N ILE A 150 -14.37 10.97 -30.26
CA ILE A 150 -14.11 11.92 -29.16
C ILE A 150 -12.61 12.26 -29.03
N ALA A 151 -11.72 11.45 -29.58
CA ALA A 151 -10.30 11.76 -29.74
C ALA A 151 -10.02 13.01 -30.58
N SER A 152 -10.95 13.43 -31.45
CA SER A 152 -10.78 14.64 -32.27
C SER A 152 -11.04 15.94 -31.51
N PHE A 153 -11.64 15.87 -30.31
CA PHE A 153 -11.94 17.07 -29.54
C PHE A 153 -10.69 17.57 -28.81
N GLN A 154 -10.40 18.85 -28.90
CA GLN A 154 -9.19 19.47 -28.39
C GLN A 154 -8.96 19.20 -26.90
N ASN A 155 -10.00 19.26 -26.06
CA ASN A 155 -9.89 18.96 -24.65
C ASN A 155 -9.44 17.51 -24.40
N THR A 156 -9.97 16.53 -25.17
CA THR A 156 -9.54 15.13 -25.08
C THR A 156 -8.07 14.98 -25.43
N GLN A 157 -7.63 15.66 -26.50
CA GLN A 157 -6.22 15.66 -26.93
C GLN A 157 -5.29 16.24 -25.86
N PHE A 158 -5.67 17.36 -25.25
CA PHE A 158 -4.87 17.99 -24.19
C PHE A 158 -4.76 17.09 -22.95
N VAL A 159 -5.88 16.54 -22.49
CA VAL A 159 -5.90 15.61 -21.35
C VAL A 159 -4.97 14.42 -21.58
N LEU A 160 -5.04 13.80 -22.77
CA LEU A 160 -4.22 12.64 -23.09
C LEU A 160 -2.74 13.01 -23.28
N ALA A 161 -2.42 14.15 -23.87
CA ALA A 161 -1.06 14.62 -24.02
C ALA A 161 -0.39 14.91 -22.66
N GLU A 162 -1.11 15.54 -21.73
CA GLU A 162 -0.65 15.79 -20.37
C GLU A 162 -0.38 14.47 -19.63
N LEU A 163 -1.35 13.54 -19.65
CA LEU A 163 -1.20 12.24 -18.98
C LEU A 163 -0.05 11.42 -19.56
N ALA A 164 0.10 11.37 -20.89
CA ALA A 164 1.21 10.68 -21.54
C ALA A 164 2.56 11.22 -21.06
N THR A 165 2.71 12.55 -21.01
CA THR A 165 3.95 13.20 -20.56
C THR A 165 4.23 12.90 -19.08
N GLU A 166 3.22 12.99 -18.22
CA GLU A 166 3.38 12.66 -16.78
C GLU A 166 3.77 11.19 -16.55
N LEU A 167 3.21 10.26 -17.35
CA LEU A 167 3.53 8.84 -17.28
C LEU A 167 4.97 8.56 -17.73
N ASP A 168 5.43 9.20 -18.80
CA ASP A 168 6.83 9.08 -19.27
C ASP A 168 7.82 9.58 -18.20
N ILE A 169 7.54 10.72 -17.58
CA ILE A 169 8.35 11.25 -16.47
C ILE A 169 8.37 10.28 -15.29
N ALA A 170 7.20 9.75 -14.91
CA ALA A 170 7.08 8.80 -13.80
C ALA A 170 7.81 7.49 -14.08
N ARG A 171 7.73 6.98 -15.31
CA ARG A 171 8.44 5.77 -15.75
C ARG A 171 9.94 5.96 -15.65
N THR A 172 10.47 7.08 -16.15
CA THR A 172 11.92 7.40 -16.08
C THR A 172 12.39 7.44 -14.62
N PHE A 173 11.62 8.08 -13.73
CA PHE A 173 11.95 8.15 -12.31
C PHE A 173 11.87 6.78 -11.61
N LEU A 174 10.89 5.94 -11.97
CA LEU A 174 10.77 4.57 -11.47
C LEU A 174 11.97 3.73 -11.88
N ASP A 175 12.36 3.76 -13.15
CA ASP A 175 13.46 2.95 -13.68
C ASP A 175 14.79 3.32 -13.00
N ASP A 176 15.02 4.61 -12.73
CA ASP A 176 16.17 5.08 -11.96
C ASP A 176 16.16 4.57 -10.52
N CYS A 177 15.02 4.62 -9.83
CA CYS A 177 14.87 4.07 -8.48
C CYS A 177 15.03 2.54 -8.45
N ILE A 178 14.60 1.82 -9.48
CA ILE A 178 14.84 0.37 -9.60
C ILE A 178 16.35 0.11 -9.72
N ALA A 179 17.04 0.87 -10.56
CA ALA A 179 18.49 0.75 -10.72
C ALA A 179 19.24 1.05 -9.40
N GLU A 180 18.85 2.11 -8.67
CA GLU A 180 19.39 2.38 -7.33
C GLU A 180 19.14 1.22 -6.37
N HIS A 181 17.93 0.63 -6.37
CA HIS A 181 17.60 -0.51 -5.50
C HIS A 181 18.47 -1.74 -5.80
N VAL A 182 18.66 -2.07 -7.07
CA VAL A 182 19.50 -3.19 -7.50
C VAL A 182 20.95 -3.02 -7.03
N ARG A 183 21.45 -1.77 -6.98
CA ARG A 183 22.78 -1.46 -6.45
C ARG A 183 22.84 -1.36 -4.93
N GLY A 184 21.69 -1.46 -4.23
CA GLY A 184 21.60 -1.26 -2.77
C GLY A 184 21.70 0.19 -2.31
N GLU A 185 21.46 1.16 -3.20
CA GLU A 185 21.63 2.60 -2.99
C GLU A 185 20.32 3.37 -2.77
N LEU A 186 19.15 2.71 -2.96
CA LEU A 186 17.86 3.37 -2.84
C LEU A 186 17.62 3.88 -1.40
N SER A 187 17.63 5.19 -1.23
CA SER A 187 17.39 5.81 0.06
C SER A 187 15.89 5.82 0.44
N ALA A 188 15.58 5.90 1.74
CA ALA A 188 14.22 6.03 2.23
C ALA A 188 13.50 7.27 1.68
N ALA A 189 14.20 8.38 1.53
CA ALA A 189 13.67 9.63 0.99
C ALA A 189 13.37 9.51 -0.51
N ARG A 190 14.26 8.85 -1.26
CA ARG A 190 14.08 8.61 -2.68
C ARG A 190 12.86 7.73 -2.95
N ALA A 191 12.74 6.62 -2.20
CA ALA A 191 11.57 5.74 -2.25
C ALA A 191 10.26 6.45 -1.83
N ALA A 192 10.34 7.37 -0.85
CA ALA A 192 9.19 8.17 -0.43
C ALA A 192 8.73 9.16 -1.51
N ARG A 193 9.65 9.85 -2.19
CA ARG A 193 9.34 10.73 -3.34
C ARG A 193 8.65 9.96 -4.45
N LEU A 194 9.19 8.79 -4.82
CA LEU A 194 8.60 7.95 -5.85
C LEU A 194 7.21 7.46 -5.46
N LYS A 195 7.05 6.88 -4.25
CA LYS A 195 5.78 6.35 -3.77
C LYS A 195 4.69 7.42 -3.76
N TRP A 196 4.96 8.57 -3.17
CA TRP A 196 4.02 9.68 -3.14
C TRP A 196 3.61 10.10 -4.55
N TRP A 197 4.57 10.42 -5.42
CA TRP A 197 4.29 10.89 -6.79
C TRP A 197 3.53 9.84 -7.61
N ALA A 198 4.00 8.59 -7.64
CA ALA A 198 3.42 7.52 -8.44
C ALA A 198 1.96 7.21 -8.05
N THR A 199 1.66 7.16 -6.76
CA THR A 199 0.31 6.83 -6.30
C THR A 199 -0.68 7.96 -6.49
N GLU A 200 -0.28 9.22 -6.35
CA GLU A 200 -1.12 10.37 -6.68
C GLU A 200 -1.33 10.50 -8.20
N LEU A 201 -0.31 10.20 -9.01
CA LEU A 201 -0.44 10.13 -10.46
C LEU A 201 -1.43 9.04 -10.89
N GLN A 202 -1.36 7.85 -10.29
CA GLN A 202 -2.31 6.78 -10.60
C GLN A 202 -3.75 7.21 -10.34
N VAL A 203 -4.04 7.82 -9.19
CA VAL A 203 -5.38 8.33 -8.86
C VAL A 203 -5.84 9.37 -9.87
N ARG A 204 -4.99 10.35 -10.19
CA ARG A 204 -5.28 11.42 -11.15
C ARG A 204 -5.50 10.87 -12.55
N THR A 205 -4.69 9.91 -12.99
CA THR A 205 -4.83 9.26 -14.30
C THR A 205 -6.14 8.49 -14.38
N ALA A 206 -6.49 7.70 -13.36
CA ALA A 206 -7.73 6.94 -13.32
C ALA A 206 -8.96 7.85 -13.34
N ASP A 207 -8.95 8.96 -12.61
CA ASP A 207 -10.02 9.96 -12.57
C ASP A 207 -10.23 10.62 -13.96
N ARG A 208 -9.16 11.13 -14.56
CA ARG A 208 -9.21 11.78 -15.87
C ARG A 208 -9.62 10.81 -16.98
N CYS A 209 -9.14 9.57 -16.95
CA CYS A 209 -9.56 8.52 -17.87
C CYS A 209 -11.05 8.18 -17.70
N LEU A 210 -11.53 8.04 -16.48
CA LEU A 210 -12.95 7.78 -16.19
C LEU A 210 -13.82 8.90 -16.77
N GLN A 211 -13.43 10.15 -16.61
CA GLN A 211 -14.16 11.30 -17.16
C GLN A 211 -14.30 11.21 -18.68
N LEU A 212 -13.26 10.75 -19.40
CA LEU A 212 -13.31 10.57 -20.86
C LEU A 212 -14.24 9.44 -21.31
N HIS A 213 -14.58 8.48 -20.44
CA HIS A 213 -15.57 7.45 -20.70
C HIS A 213 -17.02 7.94 -20.52
N GLY A 214 -17.23 9.10 -19.89
CA GLY A 214 -18.56 9.64 -19.62
C GLY A 214 -19.38 8.68 -18.76
N GLY A 215 -20.68 8.50 -19.06
CA GLY A 215 -21.56 7.61 -18.29
C GLY A 215 -21.09 6.16 -18.21
N TYR A 216 -20.43 5.66 -19.24
CA TYR A 216 -19.84 4.31 -19.22
C TYR A 216 -18.70 4.18 -18.19
N GLY A 217 -17.95 5.25 -17.92
CA GLY A 217 -16.93 5.27 -16.88
C GLY A 217 -17.45 5.03 -15.47
N TYR A 218 -18.75 5.27 -15.24
CA TYR A 218 -19.39 5.06 -13.94
C TYR A 218 -19.97 3.64 -13.76
N MET A 219 -19.92 2.83 -14.81
CA MET A 219 -20.46 1.46 -14.80
C MET A 219 -19.38 0.45 -14.44
N ARG A 220 -19.67 -0.45 -13.48
CA ARG A 220 -18.74 -1.46 -12.97
C ARG A 220 -18.26 -2.46 -14.02
N GLU A 221 -18.98 -2.62 -15.11
CA GLU A 221 -18.61 -3.45 -16.27
C GLU A 221 -17.40 -2.88 -17.02
N TYR A 222 -17.16 -1.59 -16.91
CA TYR A 222 -16.02 -0.95 -17.54
C TYR A 222 -14.79 -0.99 -16.63
N PRO A 223 -13.64 -1.46 -17.16
CA PRO A 223 -12.40 -1.56 -16.35
C PRO A 223 -11.94 -0.25 -15.73
N VAL A 224 -12.24 0.89 -16.35
CA VAL A 224 -11.87 2.21 -15.83
C VAL A 224 -12.55 2.52 -14.49
N ALA A 225 -13.81 2.11 -14.30
CA ALA A 225 -14.52 2.26 -13.02
C ALA A 225 -13.80 1.51 -11.89
N ARG A 226 -13.36 0.28 -12.17
CA ARG A 226 -12.56 -0.51 -11.21
C ARG A 226 -11.21 0.13 -10.95
N ALA A 227 -10.50 0.56 -12.00
CA ALA A 227 -9.22 1.24 -11.85
C ALA A 227 -9.31 2.49 -10.95
N PHE A 228 -10.40 3.25 -11.06
CA PHE A 228 -10.66 4.44 -10.22
C PHE A 228 -10.78 4.09 -8.73
N VAL A 229 -11.61 3.11 -8.37
CA VAL A 229 -11.80 2.75 -6.95
C VAL A 229 -10.58 2.02 -6.37
N ASP A 230 -9.89 1.19 -7.16
CA ASP A 230 -8.71 0.44 -6.74
C ASP A 230 -7.49 1.37 -6.53
N ALA A 231 -7.37 2.45 -7.29
CA ALA A 231 -6.27 3.41 -7.15
C ALA A 231 -6.29 4.13 -5.80
N ARG A 232 -7.47 4.35 -5.21
CA ARG A 232 -7.62 5.29 -4.07
C ARG A 232 -6.83 4.88 -2.83
N ILE A 233 -6.71 3.58 -2.56
CA ILE A 233 -5.96 3.08 -1.38
C ILE A 233 -4.45 3.29 -1.50
N GLN A 234 -3.92 3.42 -2.71
CA GLN A 234 -2.49 3.52 -2.97
C GLN A 234 -1.83 4.73 -2.28
N THR A 235 -2.56 5.82 -2.11
CA THR A 235 -2.07 7.02 -1.41
C THR A 235 -2.09 6.88 0.12
N ILE A 236 -2.64 5.79 0.66
CA ILE A 236 -2.84 5.58 2.10
C ILE A 236 -1.87 4.51 2.65
N TYR A 237 -1.89 3.28 2.12
CA TYR A 237 -1.06 2.21 2.66
C TYR A 237 0.43 2.35 2.25
N GLY A 238 1.31 1.60 2.92
CA GLY A 238 2.76 1.75 2.74
C GLY A 238 3.30 3.11 3.23
N GLY A 239 2.49 3.85 3.99
CA GLY A 239 2.66 5.22 4.45
C GLY A 239 1.87 6.21 3.60
N THR A 240 1.06 7.06 4.25
CA THR A 240 0.24 8.06 3.56
C THR A 240 1.08 9.06 2.78
N SER A 241 0.48 9.78 1.82
CA SER A 241 1.14 10.88 1.10
C SER A 241 1.78 11.88 2.06
N GLU A 242 1.13 12.18 3.19
CA GLU A 242 1.61 13.10 4.22
C GLU A 242 2.87 12.54 4.90
N ILE A 243 2.87 11.26 5.27
CA ILE A 243 4.06 10.59 5.84
C ILE A 243 5.21 10.58 4.84
N MET A 244 4.94 10.35 3.55
CA MET A 244 5.98 10.42 2.52
C MET A 244 6.57 11.83 2.42
N LYS A 245 5.73 12.86 2.44
CA LYS A 245 6.16 14.27 2.43
C LYS A 245 6.98 14.62 3.68
N THR A 246 6.61 14.11 4.87
CA THR A 246 7.40 14.31 6.10
C THR A 246 8.81 13.69 5.98
N ILE A 247 8.94 12.49 5.37
CA ILE A 247 10.24 11.87 5.14
C ILE A 247 11.09 12.71 4.19
N VAL A 248 10.47 13.24 3.12
CA VAL A 248 11.15 14.11 2.16
C VAL A 248 11.56 15.43 2.79
N ALA A 249 10.68 16.07 3.59
CA ALA A 249 10.99 17.32 4.29
C ALA A 249 12.18 17.16 5.23
N LYS A 250 12.22 16.06 6.00
CA LYS A 250 13.35 15.73 6.87
C LYS A 250 14.66 15.54 6.10
N ASP A 251 14.61 14.91 4.91
CA ASP A 251 15.78 14.74 4.03
C ASP A 251 16.29 16.08 3.48
N LEU A 252 15.38 17.05 3.29
CA LEU A 252 15.71 18.43 2.89
C LEU A 252 16.21 19.30 4.05
N GLY A 253 16.20 18.81 5.28
CA GLY A 253 16.64 19.56 6.46
C GLY A 253 15.58 20.52 7.03
N ILE A 254 14.29 20.32 6.73
CA ILE A 254 13.15 21.13 7.21
C ILE A 254 12.14 20.31 7.98
#